data_3554e71d843b60437a0702f782e7b97a
#
_entry.id   3554e71d843b60437a0702f782e7b97a
#
_cell.length_a   1.000
_cell.length_b   1.000
_cell.length_c   1.000
_cell.angle_alpha   90.00
_cell.angle_beta   90.00
_cell.angle_gamma   90.00
#
_symmetry.space_group_name_H-M   'P 1'
#
loop_
_entity.id
_entity.type
_entity.pdbx_description
1 polymer ?
#
loop_
_entity_poly.entity_id
_entity_poly.type
_entity_poly.pdbx_seq_one_letter_code
_entity_poly.pdbx_strand_id
1 'polypeptide(L)'
;MQPASFHSAVLASLHWVPVRGDSMWPSLRSGDLAGVEPLARAPQPGDVVLARFDHALVLHRVRRCDSSRVALRGDNSPAEDPPLPPSRVLGLVRRVRRSGVVLEEGWDQGPSWLGRWRVAVKWRLAALLGRGGRS
;
A
#
# COMPACT_ATOMS: atom_id res chain seq x y z
N MET A 1 31.44 -3.73 4.07
CA MET A 1 30.49 -4.85 4.26
C MET A 1 30.62 -5.84 3.14
N GLN A 2 30.61 -7.09 3.48
CA GLN A 2 30.71 -8.14 2.49
C GLN A 2 29.34 -8.39 1.83
N PRO A 3 29.31 -8.71 0.54
CA PRO A 3 28.04 -8.94 -0.16
C PRO A 3 27.17 -10.00 0.49
N ALA A 4 27.77 -11.09 0.95
CA ALA A 4 27.01 -12.16 1.58
C ALA A 4 26.36 -11.68 2.89
N SER A 5 27.10 -10.93 3.69
CA SER A 5 26.57 -10.38 4.92
C SER A 5 25.45 -9.38 4.65
N PHE A 6 25.63 -8.55 3.64
CA PHE A 6 24.60 -7.60 3.24
C PHE A 6 23.34 -8.32 2.84
N HIS A 7 23.47 -9.33 1.99
CA HIS A 7 22.33 -10.11 1.53
C HIS A 7 21.60 -10.78 2.71
N SER A 8 22.35 -11.37 3.61
CA SER A 8 21.77 -11.99 4.79
C SER A 8 21.05 -10.98 5.67
N ALA A 9 21.63 -9.78 5.82
CA ALA A 9 21.00 -8.73 6.61
C ALA A 9 19.68 -8.27 5.96
N VAL A 10 19.64 -8.16 4.65
CA VAL A 10 18.40 -7.78 3.94
C VAL A 10 17.33 -8.84 4.16
N LEU A 11 17.68 -10.11 4.01
CA LEU A 11 16.71 -11.19 4.23
C LEU A 11 16.28 -11.24 5.69
N ALA A 12 17.23 -11.05 6.61
CA ALA A 12 16.90 -11.03 8.04
C ALA A 12 16.06 -9.83 8.44
N SER A 13 16.08 -8.76 7.64
CA SER A 13 15.27 -7.57 7.94
C SER A 13 13.86 -7.66 7.42
N LEU A 14 13.52 -8.73 6.72
CA LEU A 14 12.13 -8.95 6.31
C LEU A 14 11.31 -9.24 7.56
N HIS A 15 10.26 -8.45 7.74
CA HIS A 15 9.37 -8.62 8.88
C HIS A 15 7.97 -8.92 8.41
N TRP A 16 7.35 -9.89 9.08
CA TRP A 16 5.94 -10.19 8.87
C TRP A 16 5.14 -9.39 9.89
N VAL A 17 4.39 -8.42 9.41
CA VAL A 17 3.63 -7.50 10.24
C VAL A 17 2.17 -7.87 10.18
N PRO A 18 1.53 -8.15 11.32
CA PRO A 18 0.11 -8.47 11.32
C PRO A 18 -0.74 -7.30 10.82
N VAL A 19 -1.67 -7.62 9.93
CA VAL A 19 -2.64 -6.64 9.44
C VAL A 19 -3.84 -6.67 10.36
N ARG A 20 -4.21 -5.52 10.88
CA ARG A 20 -5.36 -5.38 11.77
C ARG A 20 -6.32 -4.36 11.20
N GLY A 21 -7.63 -4.66 11.31
CA GLY A 21 -8.65 -3.81 10.76
C GLY A 21 -8.70 -3.91 9.25
N ASP A 22 -9.47 -3.03 8.64
CA ASP A 22 -9.79 -3.08 7.23
C ASP A 22 -9.44 -1.81 6.47
N SER A 23 -8.57 -0.97 7.02
CA SER A 23 -8.20 0.28 6.36
C SER A 23 -7.49 0.08 5.03
N MET A 24 -6.94 -1.12 4.79
CA MET A 24 -6.28 -1.46 3.53
C MET A 24 -7.05 -2.50 2.72
N TRP A 25 -8.29 -2.74 3.06
CA TRP A 25 -9.14 -3.62 2.25
C TRP A 25 -9.29 -3.03 0.85
N PRO A 26 -9.26 -3.83 -0.21
CA PRO A 26 -9.16 -5.28 -0.23
C PRO A 26 -7.75 -5.84 -0.37
N SER A 27 -6.74 -5.00 -0.52
CA SER A 27 -5.37 -5.47 -0.74
C SER A 27 -4.78 -6.15 0.48
N LEU A 28 -4.97 -5.57 1.64
CA LEU A 28 -4.58 -6.18 2.91
C LEU A 28 -5.83 -6.40 3.73
N ARG A 29 -5.93 -7.58 4.33
CA ARG A 29 -7.12 -7.99 5.08
C ARG A 29 -6.71 -8.34 6.50
N SER A 30 -7.61 -8.08 7.43
CA SER A 30 -7.37 -8.44 8.83
C SER A 30 -7.02 -9.93 8.92
N GLY A 31 -5.95 -10.23 9.63
CA GLY A 31 -5.43 -11.59 9.74
C GLY A 31 -4.30 -11.90 8.77
N ASP A 32 -4.10 -11.07 7.75
CA ASP A 32 -2.94 -11.21 6.88
C ASP A 32 -1.66 -10.87 7.62
N LEU A 33 -0.54 -11.36 7.10
CA LEU A 33 0.78 -10.91 7.49
C LEU A 33 1.39 -10.19 6.31
N ALA A 34 1.74 -8.93 6.48
CA ALA A 34 2.40 -8.16 5.45
C ALA A 34 3.90 -8.36 5.54
N GLY A 35 4.51 -8.77 4.44
CA GLY A 35 5.95 -8.95 4.36
C GLY A 35 6.62 -7.62 4.03
N VAL A 36 7.24 -7.01 5.02
CA VAL A 36 7.82 -5.68 4.92
C VAL A 36 9.33 -5.79 4.79
N GLU A 37 9.85 -5.16 3.75
CA GLU A 37 11.29 -5.08 3.51
C GLU A 37 11.75 -3.64 3.65
N PRO A 38 13.03 -3.41 3.97
CA PRO A 38 13.58 -2.07 3.99
C PRO A 38 13.44 -1.42 2.62
N LEU A 39 13.24 -0.11 2.60
CA LEU A 39 13.18 0.62 1.34
C LEU A 39 14.56 0.66 0.70
N ALA A 40 14.65 0.21 -0.53
CA ALA A 40 15.87 0.29 -1.33
C ALA A 40 15.93 1.59 -2.14
N ARG A 41 14.84 2.34 -2.14
CA ARG A 41 14.68 3.61 -2.85
C ARG A 41 13.70 4.47 -2.10
N ALA A 42 13.58 5.73 -2.51
CA ALA A 42 12.59 6.61 -1.91
C ALA A 42 11.18 6.08 -2.17
N PRO A 43 10.24 6.30 -1.24
CA PRO A 43 8.86 5.90 -1.47
C PRO A 43 8.29 6.57 -2.71
N GLN A 44 7.42 5.88 -3.41
CA GLN A 44 6.77 6.38 -4.62
C GLN A 44 5.27 6.25 -4.48
N PRO A 45 4.50 7.11 -5.16
CA PRO A 45 3.05 6.96 -5.17
C PRO A 45 2.65 5.56 -5.62
N GLY A 46 1.71 4.98 -4.89
CA GLY A 46 1.26 3.62 -5.13
C GLY A 46 1.90 2.57 -4.25
N ASP A 47 3.04 2.86 -3.64
CA ASP A 47 3.67 1.92 -2.71
C ASP A 47 2.80 1.71 -1.49
N VAL A 48 2.72 0.46 -1.03
CA VAL A 48 2.14 0.15 0.28
C VAL A 48 3.30 0.04 1.25
N VAL A 49 3.26 0.87 2.28
CA VAL A 49 4.40 1.03 3.19
C VAL A 49 3.99 0.83 4.64
N LEU A 50 4.98 0.49 5.45
CA LEU A 50 4.87 0.53 6.90
C LEU A 50 5.42 1.86 7.35
N ALA A 51 4.63 2.62 8.08
CA ALA A 51 5.03 3.93 8.57
C ALA A 51 4.74 4.07 10.05
N ARG A 52 5.48 4.95 10.70
CA ARG A 52 5.31 5.20 12.13
C ARG A 52 4.68 6.57 12.36
N PHE A 53 3.52 6.56 12.97
CA PHE A 53 2.80 7.75 13.40
C PHE A 53 2.87 7.80 14.92
N ASP A 54 3.63 8.73 15.46
CA ASP A 54 3.78 8.89 16.92
C ASP A 54 3.98 7.55 17.63
N HIS A 55 2.91 6.92 18.08
CA HIS A 55 2.97 5.68 18.84
C HIS A 55 2.39 4.48 18.09
N ALA A 56 2.06 4.64 16.83
CA ALA A 56 1.39 3.59 16.07
C ALA A 56 2.15 3.28 14.79
N LEU A 57 2.20 1.99 14.44
CA LEU A 57 2.65 1.53 13.14
C LEU A 57 1.43 1.37 12.24
N VAL A 58 1.53 1.86 11.02
CA VAL A 58 0.42 1.90 10.09
C VAL A 58 0.88 1.35 8.75
N LEU A 59 0.05 0.51 8.14
CA LEU A 59 0.26 0.00 6.78
C LEU A 59 -0.72 0.73 5.88
N HIS A 60 -0.24 1.68 5.11
CA HIS A 60 -1.07 2.47 4.20
C HIS A 60 -0.36 2.69 2.88
N ARG A 61 -1.06 3.25 1.93
CA ARG A 61 -0.55 3.47 0.57
C ARG A 61 -0.03 4.88 0.43
N VAL A 62 1.12 5.02 -0.24
CA VAL A 62 1.66 6.34 -0.59
C VAL A 62 0.77 6.95 -1.65
N ARG A 63 0.26 8.12 -1.36
CA ARG A 63 -0.57 8.85 -2.29
C ARG A 63 0.24 9.85 -3.10
N ARG A 64 1.11 10.56 -2.41
CA ARG A 64 2.03 11.51 -3.04
C ARG A 64 3.21 11.72 -2.11
N CYS A 65 4.33 12.11 -2.67
CA CYS A 65 5.53 12.33 -1.87
C CYS A 65 6.49 13.26 -2.61
N ASP A 66 7.31 13.91 -1.81
CA ASP A 66 8.45 14.67 -2.31
C ASP A 66 9.60 14.45 -1.33
N SER A 67 10.68 15.24 -1.45
CA SER A 67 11.85 15.05 -0.61
C SER A 67 11.61 15.35 0.87
N SER A 68 10.54 16.06 1.20
CA SER A 68 10.29 16.50 2.56
C SER A 68 9.09 15.83 3.22
N ARG A 69 8.13 15.35 2.44
CA ARG A 69 6.88 14.81 3.01
C ARG A 69 6.36 13.64 2.20
N VAL A 70 5.70 12.73 2.91
CA VAL A 70 5.01 11.59 2.32
C VAL A 70 3.58 11.62 2.83
N ALA A 71 2.63 11.63 1.90
CA ALA A 71 1.21 11.60 2.23
C ALA A 71 0.68 10.19 1.97
N LEU A 72 0.11 9.59 3.01
CA LEU A 72 -0.42 8.23 2.97
C LEU A 72 -1.93 8.26 3.10
N ARG A 73 -2.55 7.22 2.57
CA ARG A 73 -3.97 7.00 2.77
C ARG A 73 -4.23 5.49 2.76
N GLY A 74 -5.05 5.02 3.71
CA GLY A 74 -5.53 3.65 3.66
C GLY A 74 -6.45 3.46 2.46
N ASP A 75 -6.31 2.32 1.79
CA ASP A 75 -7.12 2.03 0.60
C ASP A 75 -8.61 2.10 0.87
N ASN A 76 -9.01 1.83 2.09
CA ASN A 76 -10.40 1.86 2.51
C ASN A 76 -10.68 2.97 3.53
N SER A 77 -9.81 3.96 3.58
CA SER A 77 -9.96 5.07 4.51
C SER A 77 -10.63 6.26 3.84
N PRO A 78 -11.41 7.05 4.59
CA PRO A 78 -12.12 8.19 4.01
C PRO A 78 -11.23 9.39 3.68
N ALA A 79 -10.05 9.49 4.28
CA ALA A 79 -9.19 10.65 4.12
C ALA A 79 -7.73 10.27 4.23
N GLU A 80 -6.88 11.17 3.76
CA GLU A 80 -5.43 11.03 3.92
C GLU A 80 -5.03 11.16 5.38
N ASP A 81 -3.98 10.46 5.75
CA ASP A 81 -3.33 10.65 7.03
C ASP A 81 -2.56 11.97 7.02
N PRO A 82 -2.25 12.53 8.19
CA PRO A 82 -1.36 13.68 8.25
C PRO A 82 -0.02 13.35 7.58
N PRO A 83 0.56 14.27 6.79
CA PRO A 83 1.82 14.01 6.11
C PRO A 83 2.95 13.70 7.08
N LEU A 84 3.88 12.86 6.64
CA LEU A 84 5.03 12.43 7.43
C LEU A 84 6.33 12.85 6.76
N PRO A 85 7.40 13.06 7.54
CA PRO A 85 8.74 13.09 6.93
C PRO A 85 9.09 11.71 6.41
N PRO A 86 9.88 11.60 5.34
CA PRO A 86 10.26 10.30 4.78
C PRO A 86 10.92 9.35 5.78
N SER A 87 11.58 9.89 6.79
CA SER A 87 12.23 9.06 7.81
C SER A 87 11.26 8.23 8.63
N ARG A 88 9.98 8.55 8.60
CA ARG A 88 8.96 7.77 9.30
C ARG A 88 8.43 6.61 8.47
N VAL A 89 8.81 6.50 7.20
CA VAL A 89 8.46 5.37 6.36
C VAL A 89 9.52 4.30 6.57
N LEU A 90 9.13 3.20 7.18
CA LEU A 90 10.05 2.19 7.66
C LEU A 90 10.33 1.08 6.67
N GLY A 91 9.42 0.81 5.76
CA GLY A 91 9.60 -0.26 4.81
C GLY A 91 8.49 -0.36 3.80
N LEU A 92 8.68 -1.27 2.85
CA LEU A 92 7.80 -1.47 1.71
C LEU A 92 7.17 -2.85 1.82
N VAL A 93 5.87 -2.96 1.62
CA VAL A 93 5.19 -4.26 1.58
C VAL A 93 5.43 -4.88 0.20
N ARG A 94 6.08 -6.03 0.18
CA ARG A 94 6.42 -6.74 -1.06
C ARG A 94 5.58 -7.98 -1.27
N ARG A 95 5.12 -8.59 -0.19
CA ARG A 95 4.34 -9.82 -0.26
C ARG A 95 3.38 -9.88 0.90
N VAL A 96 2.43 -10.77 0.80
CA VAL A 96 1.41 -10.93 1.84
C VAL A 96 1.23 -12.42 2.10
N ARG A 97 1.16 -12.80 3.36
CA ARG A 97 0.84 -14.15 3.74
C ARG A 97 -0.62 -14.19 4.21
N ARG A 98 -1.40 -14.96 3.52
CA ARG A 98 -2.84 -15.08 3.80
C ARG A 98 -3.19 -16.54 3.94
N SER A 99 -3.73 -16.90 5.09
CA SER A 99 -4.11 -18.30 5.37
C SER A 99 -2.94 -19.27 5.11
N GLY A 100 -1.75 -18.86 5.52
CA GLY A 100 -0.55 -19.70 5.38
C GLY A 100 0.07 -19.69 3.99
N VAL A 101 -0.52 -19.01 3.03
CA VAL A 101 -0.02 -18.95 1.65
C VAL A 101 0.64 -17.61 1.40
N VAL A 102 1.86 -17.63 0.87
CA VAL A 102 2.58 -16.41 0.54
C VAL A 102 2.17 -15.97 -0.87
N LEU A 103 1.67 -14.74 -0.95
CA LEU A 103 1.26 -14.13 -2.20
C LEU A 103 2.33 -13.13 -2.61
N GLU A 104 3.08 -13.46 -3.65
CA GLU A 104 4.08 -12.55 -4.21
C GLU A 104 3.43 -11.53 -5.14
N GLU A 105 2.32 -11.90 -5.74
CA GLU A 105 1.60 -11.07 -6.70
C GLU A 105 0.11 -11.17 -6.44
N GLY A 106 -0.62 -10.24 -6.99
CA GLY A 106 -2.08 -10.30 -6.98
C GLY A 106 -2.73 -9.82 -5.69
N TRP A 107 -1.95 -9.63 -4.63
CA TRP A 107 -2.51 -9.13 -3.38
C TRP A 107 -2.85 -7.64 -3.48
N ASP A 108 -2.08 -6.88 -4.22
CA ASP A 108 -2.28 -5.44 -4.36
C ASP A 108 -3.33 -5.18 -5.44
N GLN A 109 -4.51 -4.86 -4.99
CA GLN A 109 -5.66 -4.61 -5.88
C GLN A 109 -5.92 -3.12 -6.09
N GLY A 110 -5.07 -2.30 -5.51
CA GLY A 110 -5.24 -0.87 -5.58
C GLY A 110 -6.27 -0.35 -4.59
N PRO A 111 -6.30 0.96 -4.41
CA PRO A 111 -7.20 1.56 -3.42
C PRO A 111 -8.65 1.45 -3.83
N SER A 112 -9.53 1.21 -2.86
CA SER A 112 -10.96 1.10 -3.09
C SER A 112 -11.55 2.41 -3.63
N TRP A 113 -11.03 3.55 -3.15
CA TRP A 113 -11.48 4.86 -3.65
C TRP A 113 -11.05 5.08 -5.10
N LEU A 114 -9.87 4.59 -5.48
CA LEU A 114 -9.44 4.64 -6.87
C LEU A 114 -10.27 3.69 -7.73
N GLY A 115 -10.60 2.52 -7.19
CA GLY A 115 -11.47 1.59 -7.87
C GLY A 115 -12.84 2.17 -8.12
N ARG A 116 -13.41 2.83 -7.13
CA ARG A 116 -14.68 3.52 -7.29
C ARG A 116 -14.60 4.62 -8.32
N TRP A 117 -13.48 5.35 -8.34
CA TRP A 117 -13.26 6.39 -9.33
C TRP A 117 -13.21 5.79 -10.74
N ARG A 118 -12.50 4.69 -10.90
CA ARG A 118 -12.42 3.99 -12.19
C ARG A 118 -13.80 3.55 -12.66
N VAL A 119 -14.56 3.01 -11.75
CA VAL A 119 -15.93 2.59 -12.06
C VAL A 119 -16.78 3.79 -12.48
N ALA A 120 -16.69 4.87 -11.73
CA ALA A 120 -17.46 6.07 -12.03
C ALA A 120 -17.09 6.63 -13.39
N VAL A 121 -15.80 6.68 -13.72
CA VAL A 121 -15.34 7.15 -15.03
C VAL A 121 -15.86 6.23 -16.13
N LYS A 122 -15.76 4.93 -15.89
CA LYS A 122 -16.25 3.95 -16.86
C LYS A 122 -17.73 4.13 -17.13
N TRP A 123 -18.51 4.33 -16.09
CA TRP A 123 -19.94 4.55 -16.25
C TRP A 123 -20.24 5.83 -17.01
N ARG A 124 -19.49 6.89 -16.73
CA ARG A 124 -19.67 8.15 -17.44
C ARG A 124 -19.35 8.00 -18.92
N LEU A 125 -18.27 7.31 -19.23
CA LEU A 125 -17.90 7.05 -20.61
C LEU A 125 -18.96 6.20 -21.31
N ALA A 126 -19.45 5.17 -20.64
CA ALA A 126 -20.50 4.34 -21.18
C ALA A 126 -21.76 5.16 -21.45
N ALA A 127 -22.12 6.04 -20.53
CA ALA A 127 -23.28 6.90 -20.72
C ALA A 127 -23.10 7.83 -21.90
N LEU A 128 -21.90 8.39 -22.08
CA LEU A 128 -21.63 9.27 -23.20
C LEU A 128 -21.63 8.53 -24.53
N LEU A 129 -20.95 7.39 -24.57
CA LEU A 129 -20.83 6.61 -25.78
C LEU A 129 -22.16 5.90 -26.13
N GLY A 130 -22.84 5.44 -25.08
CA GLY A 130 -24.07 4.71 -25.25
C GLY A 130 -25.32 5.57 -25.35
N ARG A 131 -25.13 6.86 -25.23
CA ARG A 131 -26.31 7.73 -25.23
C ARG A 131 -27.08 7.68 -26.53
N GLY A 132 -26.37 7.46 -27.59
CA GLY A 132 -27.03 7.21 -28.86
C GLY A 132 -27.71 5.87 -28.91
N GLY A 133 -27.17 4.88 -28.25
CA GLY A 133 -27.74 3.54 -28.28
C GLY A 133 -28.50 3.18 -27.03
N ARG A 134 -28.31 3.95 -25.98
CA ARG A 134 -28.98 3.72 -24.73
C ARG A 134 -29.09 5.03 -23.98
N SER A 135 -30.05 5.17 -23.29
CA SER A 135 -30.28 6.38 -22.51
C SER A 135 -30.48 6.07 -21.07
#